data_1a090d1c1a996b20d0f0a7fa707ae3af
#
_entry.id   1a090d1c1a996b20d0f0a7fa707ae3af
#
_cell.length_a   1.000
_cell.length_b   1.000
_cell.length_c   1.000
_cell.angle_alpha   90.00
_cell.angle_beta   90.00
_cell.angle_gamma   90.00
#
_symmetry.space_group_name_H-M   'P 1'
#
loop_
_entity.id
_entity.type
_entity.pdbx_description
1 polymer ?
#
loop_
_entity_poly.entity_id
_entity_poly.type
_entity_poly.pdbx_seq_one_letter_code
_entity_poly.pdbx_strand_id
1 'polypeptide(L)'
;MLDLWNPWEIYDRLIDQIDPSVKVTASGRFGKWAFIENSEAGAGMAFHMPVESIARRLPADPSGMSLREVAAYAKSWNFAEAALGMAALNSWYALPSRAEAAGFVPCQVNNWQNLFDPWSAEVAGK
;
A
#
# COMPACT_ATOMS: atom_id res chain seq x y z
N MET A 1 -5.64 -20.34 -8.94
CA MET A 1 -6.29 -20.54 -7.62
C MET A 1 -5.33 -20.14 -6.52
N LEU A 2 -5.80 -19.46 -5.49
CA LEU A 2 -4.99 -19.14 -4.31
C LEU A 2 -4.75 -20.41 -3.49
N ASP A 3 -3.51 -20.58 -3.05
CA ASP A 3 -3.18 -21.60 -2.06
C ASP A 3 -3.61 -21.09 -0.67
N LEU A 4 -4.69 -21.62 -0.15
CA LEU A 4 -5.25 -21.20 1.15
C LEU A 4 -4.32 -21.50 2.33
N TRP A 5 -3.30 -22.33 2.13
CA TRP A 5 -2.30 -22.65 3.16
C TRP A 5 -1.09 -21.72 3.12
N ASN A 6 -0.97 -20.87 2.08
CA ASN A 6 0.08 -19.88 1.97
C ASN A 6 -0.50 -18.46 2.06
N PRO A 7 -0.52 -17.86 3.25
CA PRO A 7 -1.10 -16.51 3.42
C PRO A 7 -0.33 -15.43 2.66
N TRP A 8 0.91 -15.71 2.26
CA TRP A 8 1.73 -14.75 1.50
C TRP A 8 1.42 -14.73 0.01
N GLU A 9 0.68 -15.69 -0.51
CA GLU A 9 0.41 -15.77 -1.96
C GLU A 9 -0.29 -14.52 -2.48
N ILE A 10 -1.23 -13.96 -1.71
CA ILE A 10 -1.92 -12.73 -2.12
C ILE A 10 -0.94 -11.54 -2.23
N TYR A 11 -0.01 -11.44 -1.28
CA TYR A 11 1.03 -10.40 -1.33
C TYR A 11 1.95 -10.60 -2.52
N ASP A 12 2.38 -11.82 -2.78
CA ASP A 12 3.24 -12.13 -3.92
C ASP A 12 2.59 -11.75 -5.24
N ARG A 13 1.31 -12.06 -5.42
CA ARG A 13 0.55 -11.67 -6.61
C ARG A 13 0.41 -10.16 -6.75
N LEU A 14 0.16 -9.46 -5.65
CA LEU A 14 0.06 -8.00 -5.67
C LEU A 14 1.42 -7.36 -6.01
N ILE A 15 2.50 -7.85 -5.44
CA ILE A 15 3.86 -7.37 -5.69
C ILE A 15 4.27 -7.61 -7.14
N ASP A 16 3.97 -8.79 -7.67
CA ASP A 16 4.36 -9.17 -9.03
C ASP A 16 3.73 -8.31 -10.13
N GLN A 17 2.60 -7.67 -9.85
CA GLN A 17 1.95 -6.77 -10.79
C GLN A 17 2.62 -5.39 -10.86
N ILE A 18 3.47 -5.03 -9.90
CA ILE A 18 4.18 -3.75 -9.92
C ILE A 18 5.24 -3.80 -11.02
N ASP A 19 5.22 -2.81 -11.91
CA ASP A 19 6.22 -2.69 -12.96
C ASP A 19 7.61 -2.49 -12.32
N PRO A 20 8.59 -3.37 -12.62
CA PRO A 20 9.92 -3.29 -12.02
C PRO A 20 10.70 -2.02 -12.36
N SER A 21 10.29 -1.27 -13.39
CA SER A 21 10.93 -0.01 -13.77
C SER A 21 10.50 1.18 -12.90
N VAL A 22 9.39 1.05 -12.17
CA VAL A 22 8.89 2.11 -11.29
C VAL A 22 9.76 2.21 -10.05
N LYS A 23 10.17 3.43 -9.71
CA LYS A 23 11.09 3.72 -8.60
C LYS A 23 10.39 4.44 -7.46
N VAL A 24 10.90 4.27 -6.26
CA VAL A 24 10.56 5.12 -5.12
C VAL A 24 11.21 6.49 -5.35
N THR A 25 10.42 7.55 -5.26
CA THR A 25 10.89 8.93 -5.40
C THR A 25 11.00 9.66 -4.06
N ALA A 26 10.16 9.29 -3.10
CA ALA A 26 10.22 9.83 -1.75
C ALA A 26 9.67 8.82 -0.75
N SER A 27 10.15 8.88 0.46
CA SER A 27 9.66 8.08 1.56
C SER A 27 9.84 8.82 2.87
N GLY A 28 9.08 8.43 3.88
CA GLY A 28 9.25 9.01 5.18
C GLY A 28 8.20 8.50 6.16
N ARG A 29 8.22 9.13 7.32
CA ARG A 29 7.28 8.86 8.39
C ARG A 29 6.80 10.16 9.02
N PHE A 30 5.51 10.25 9.28
CA PHE A 30 4.95 11.32 10.08
C PHE A 30 3.96 10.74 11.09
N GLY A 31 4.19 11.01 12.37
CA GLY A 31 3.39 10.40 13.43
C GLY A 31 3.42 8.88 13.35
N LYS A 32 2.25 8.27 13.20
CA LYS A 32 2.05 6.82 13.12
C LYS A 32 1.96 6.31 11.68
N TRP A 33 2.32 7.13 10.69
CA TRP A 33 2.16 6.78 9.29
C TRP A 33 3.52 6.74 8.59
N ALA A 34 3.74 5.69 7.82
CA ALA A 34 4.80 5.63 6.81
C ALA A 34 4.21 6.00 5.45
N PHE A 35 4.98 6.65 4.59
CA PHE A 35 4.54 6.96 3.25
C PHE A 35 5.61 6.65 2.20
N ILE A 36 5.16 6.36 1.00
CA ILE A 36 5.97 6.18 -0.20
C ILE A 36 5.33 6.98 -1.35
N GLU A 37 6.16 7.69 -2.09
CA GLU A 37 5.80 8.23 -3.39
C GLU A 37 6.61 7.51 -4.46
N ASN A 38 6.04 7.32 -5.64
CA ASN A 38 6.70 6.61 -6.72
C ASN A 38 6.78 7.43 -8.01
N SER A 39 7.57 6.94 -8.96
CA SER A 39 7.87 7.66 -10.22
C SER A 39 6.67 7.80 -11.17
N GLU A 40 5.54 7.18 -10.88
CA GLU A 40 4.27 7.40 -11.59
C GLU A 40 3.41 8.47 -10.91
N ALA A 41 3.96 9.23 -9.97
CA ALA A 41 3.26 10.19 -9.13
C ALA A 41 2.19 9.54 -8.22
N GLY A 42 2.28 8.26 -7.99
CA GLY A 42 1.46 7.55 -7.01
C GLY A 42 2.00 7.76 -5.60
N ALA A 43 1.10 7.83 -4.63
CA ALA A 43 1.45 7.94 -3.22
C ALA A 43 0.65 6.93 -2.40
N GLY A 44 1.28 6.37 -1.38
CA GLY A 44 0.65 5.41 -0.50
C GLY A 44 1.11 5.58 0.94
N MET A 45 0.25 5.20 1.86
CA MET A 45 0.49 5.28 3.29
C MET A 45 0.17 3.94 3.94
N ALA A 46 0.84 3.67 5.06
CA ALA A 46 0.55 2.52 5.90
C ALA A 46 0.83 2.87 7.36
N PHE A 47 0.14 2.17 8.25
CA PHE A 47 0.35 2.34 9.68
C PHE A 47 1.75 1.86 10.07
N HIS A 48 2.46 2.68 10.82
CA HIS A 48 3.79 2.37 11.32
C HIS A 48 3.70 1.94 12.79
N MET A 49 4.02 0.69 13.06
CA MET A 49 4.17 0.19 14.43
C MET A 49 5.62 0.37 14.87
N PRO A 50 5.86 1.05 16.00
CA PRO A 50 7.22 1.32 16.48
C PRO A 50 7.83 0.10 17.21
N VAL A 51 7.70 -1.08 16.63
CA VAL A 51 8.23 -2.33 17.18
C VAL A 51 9.12 -2.98 16.14
N GLU A 52 10.33 -3.28 16.53
CA GLU A 52 11.29 -4.01 15.70
C GLU A 52 11.58 -5.36 16.32
N SER A 53 11.13 -6.43 15.66
CA SER A 53 11.32 -7.79 16.14
C SER A 53 12.56 -8.46 15.54
N ILE A 54 13.05 -7.95 14.40
CA ILE A 54 14.28 -8.42 13.73
C ILE A 54 15.08 -7.23 13.21
N ALA A 55 16.32 -7.48 12.84
CA ALA A 55 17.19 -6.45 12.28
C ALA A 55 16.64 -5.92 10.96
N ARG A 56 16.78 -4.61 10.77
CA ARG A 56 16.37 -3.92 9.54
C ARG A 56 17.33 -4.25 8.39
N ARG A 57 16.77 -4.52 7.21
CA ARG A 57 17.52 -4.77 5.98
C ARG A 57 17.28 -3.69 4.92
N LEU A 58 16.10 -3.08 4.93
CA LEU A 58 15.78 -1.99 4.03
C LEU A 58 16.48 -0.71 4.50
N PRO A 59 17.10 0.09 3.60
CA PRO A 59 17.62 1.41 3.96
C PRO A 59 16.55 2.30 4.60
N ALA A 60 16.97 3.21 5.48
CA ALA A 60 16.07 4.16 6.12
C ALA A 60 15.33 5.03 5.08
N ASP A 61 16.01 5.39 4.00
CA ASP A 61 15.43 6.07 2.84
C ASP A 61 15.62 5.19 1.61
N PRO A 62 14.57 4.51 1.14
CA PRO A 62 14.64 3.65 -0.04
C PRO A 62 14.50 4.40 -1.36
N SER A 63 14.60 5.72 -1.39
CA SER A 63 14.51 6.51 -2.62
C SER A 63 15.51 6.02 -3.67
N GLY A 64 15.05 5.85 -4.90
CA GLY A 64 15.83 5.31 -6.01
C GLY A 64 15.75 3.80 -6.17
N MET A 65 15.27 3.07 -5.17
CA MET A 65 15.04 1.63 -5.28
C MET A 65 13.80 1.33 -6.14
N SER A 66 13.76 0.14 -6.72
CA SER A 66 12.55 -0.35 -7.38
C SER A 66 11.38 -0.40 -6.39
N LEU A 67 10.23 0.12 -6.80
CA LEU A 67 9.01 0.06 -5.98
C LEU A 67 8.64 -1.38 -5.66
N ARG A 68 8.80 -2.30 -6.63
CA ARG A 68 8.55 -3.73 -6.44
C ARG A 68 9.44 -4.33 -5.34
N GLU A 69 10.72 -3.97 -5.33
CA GLU A 69 11.65 -4.44 -4.29
C GLU A 69 11.26 -3.94 -2.90
N VAL A 70 10.88 -2.67 -2.79
CA VAL A 70 10.42 -2.10 -1.53
C VAL A 70 9.11 -2.75 -1.08
N ALA A 71 8.17 -2.95 -2.01
CA ALA A 71 6.89 -3.60 -1.72
C ALA A 71 7.06 -5.02 -1.17
N ALA A 72 8.10 -5.74 -1.57
CA ALA A 72 8.37 -7.08 -1.04
C ALA A 72 8.60 -7.09 0.47
N TYR A 73 9.02 -5.97 1.05
CA TYR A 73 9.18 -5.83 2.50
C TYR A 73 7.85 -5.78 3.27
N ALA A 74 6.71 -5.71 2.59
CA ALA A 74 5.40 -5.89 3.24
C ALA A 74 5.31 -7.20 4.03
N LYS A 75 6.10 -8.19 3.64
CA LYS A 75 6.19 -9.51 4.31
C LYS A 75 7.25 -9.56 5.40
N SER A 76 7.90 -8.45 5.72
CA SER A 76 8.96 -8.40 6.74
C SER A 76 8.40 -8.52 8.16
N TRP A 77 9.13 -9.21 9.00
CA TRP A 77 8.88 -9.22 10.44
C TRP A 77 9.48 -8.01 11.18
N ASN A 78 10.26 -7.18 10.51
CA ASN A 78 10.58 -5.83 11.00
C ASN A 78 9.41 -4.91 10.61
N PHE A 79 8.65 -4.44 11.58
CA PHE A 79 7.40 -3.73 11.32
C PHE A 79 7.62 -2.34 10.70
N ALA A 80 8.77 -1.72 10.90
CA ALA A 80 9.12 -0.47 10.20
C ALA A 80 9.30 -0.71 8.70
N GLU A 81 9.98 -1.81 8.32
CA GLU A 81 10.12 -2.23 6.93
C GLU A 81 8.77 -2.63 6.33
N ALA A 82 7.99 -3.41 7.09
CA ALA A 82 6.67 -3.85 6.62
C ALA A 82 5.75 -2.66 6.32
N ALA A 83 5.80 -1.62 7.14
CA ALA A 83 5.02 -0.40 6.91
C ALA A 83 5.43 0.28 5.60
N LEU A 84 6.72 0.40 5.31
CA LEU A 84 7.20 0.96 4.05
C LEU A 84 6.80 0.07 2.85
N GLY A 85 6.89 -1.24 3.01
CA GLY A 85 6.45 -2.19 1.98
C GLY A 85 4.96 -2.07 1.67
N MET A 86 4.12 -1.95 2.70
CA MET A 86 2.68 -1.73 2.52
C MET A 86 2.38 -0.37 1.90
N ALA A 87 3.11 0.68 2.31
CA ALA A 87 2.97 1.99 1.70
C ALA A 87 3.34 1.95 0.21
N ALA A 88 4.37 1.18 -0.15
CA ALA A 88 4.76 0.98 -1.55
C ALA A 88 3.67 0.27 -2.36
N LEU A 89 3.08 -0.80 -1.83
CA LEU A 89 1.92 -1.45 -2.45
C LEU A 89 0.77 -0.47 -2.64
N ASN A 90 0.42 0.27 -1.61
CA ASN A 90 -0.67 1.24 -1.67
C ASN A 90 -0.39 2.34 -2.69
N SER A 91 0.86 2.79 -2.84
CA SER A 91 1.23 3.82 -3.83
C SER A 91 0.99 3.35 -5.27
N TRP A 92 1.18 2.06 -5.53
CA TRP A 92 0.92 1.48 -6.85
C TRP A 92 -0.58 1.37 -7.12
N TYR A 93 -1.34 0.75 -6.22
CA TYR A 93 -2.75 0.44 -6.44
C TYR A 93 -3.69 1.63 -6.26
N ALA A 94 -3.32 2.62 -5.47
CA ALA A 94 -4.13 3.80 -5.22
C ALA A 94 -4.01 4.89 -6.30
N LEU A 95 -3.16 4.70 -7.31
CA LEU A 95 -3.08 5.64 -8.43
C LEU A 95 -4.47 5.74 -9.11
N PRO A 96 -5.07 6.94 -9.23
CA PRO A 96 -6.45 7.07 -9.71
C PRO A 96 -6.71 6.40 -11.05
N SER A 97 -5.81 6.55 -12.01
CA SER A 97 -5.96 5.92 -13.33
C SER A 97 -5.98 4.39 -13.25
N ARG A 98 -5.20 3.81 -12.36
CA ARG A 98 -5.16 2.36 -12.16
C ARG A 98 -6.41 1.86 -11.45
N ALA A 99 -6.88 2.58 -10.44
CA ALA A 99 -8.12 2.26 -9.74
C ALA A 99 -9.32 2.31 -10.70
N GLU A 100 -9.42 3.33 -11.52
CA GLU A 100 -10.48 3.47 -12.53
C GLU A 100 -10.42 2.33 -13.56
N ALA A 101 -9.23 1.98 -14.04
CA ALA A 101 -9.03 0.86 -14.96
C ALA A 101 -9.47 -0.48 -14.36
N ALA A 102 -9.36 -0.63 -13.03
CA ALA A 102 -9.83 -1.82 -12.30
C ALA A 102 -11.33 -1.81 -12.00
N GLY A 103 -12.06 -0.78 -12.41
CA GLY A 103 -13.51 -0.68 -12.27
C GLY A 103 -13.98 0.03 -11.00
N PHE A 104 -13.06 0.63 -10.22
CA PHE A 104 -13.45 1.43 -9.06
C PHE A 104 -13.99 2.80 -9.50
N VAL A 105 -15.07 3.20 -8.86
CA VAL A 105 -15.72 4.51 -9.13
C VAL A 105 -15.30 5.48 -8.03
N PRO A 106 -14.83 6.70 -8.40
CA PRO A 106 -14.49 7.71 -7.40
C PRO A 106 -15.68 8.05 -6.50
N CYS A 107 -15.42 8.17 -5.21
CA CYS A 107 -16.44 8.59 -4.26
C CYS A 107 -16.75 10.08 -4.44
N GLN A 108 -18.04 10.43 -4.56
CA GLN A 108 -18.51 11.79 -4.76
C GLN A 108 -18.78 12.54 -3.46
N VAL A 109 -18.63 11.89 -2.30
CA VAL A 109 -18.88 12.53 -1.01
C VAL A 109 -17.61 13.23 -0.52
N ASN A 110 -17.82 14.42 0.04
CA ASN A 110 -16.73 15.26 0.54
C ASN A 110 -16.49 15.10 2.06
N ASN A 111 -17.33 14.31 2.72
CA ASN A 111 -17.26 14.09 4.15
C ASN A 111 -17.25 12.57 4.40
N TRP A 112 -16.22 12.09 5.08
CA TRP A 112 -16.09 10.67 5.40
C TRP A 112 -17.28 10.09 6.15
N GLN A 113 -17.99 10.93 6.93
CA GLN A 113 -19.19 10.51 7.65
C GLN A 113 -20.33 10.10 6.71
N ASN A 114 -20.33 10.63 5.49
CA ASN A 114 -21.33 10.35 4.48
C ASN A 114 -20.85 9.32 3.43
N LEU A 115 -19.72 8.67 3.71
CA LEU A 115 -19.10 7.71 2.77
C LEU A 115 -20.06 6.59 2.36
N PHE A 116 -20.93 6.17 3.27
CA PHE A 116 -21.86 5.06 3.03
C PHE A 116 -23.24 5.51 2.53
N ASP A 117 -23.49 6.81 2.40
CA ASP A 117 -24.81 7.31 1.98
C ASP A 117 -25.27 6.71 0.65
N PRO A 118 -24.41 6.54 -0.39
CA PRO A 118 -24.82 5.91 -1.64
C PRO A 118 -25.31 4.47 -1.48
N TRP A 119 -24.91 3.80 -0.41
CA TRP A 119 -25.28 2.41 -0.13
C TRP A 119 -26.13 2.26 1.12
N SER A 120 -26.73 3.35 1.60
CA SER A 120 -27.47 3.35 2.85
C SER A 120 -28.60 2.31 2.89
N ALA A 121 -29.31 2.12 1.79
CA ALA A 121 -30.36 1.11 1.70
C ALA A 121 -29.83 -0.33 1.78
N GLU A 122 -28.62 -0.56 1.27
CA GLU A 122 -28.00 -1.88 1.24
C GLU A 122 -27.40 -2.27 2.61
N VAL A 123 -26.97 -1.29 3.38
CA VAL A 123 -26.33 -1.52 4.68
C VAL A 123 -27.26 -1.33 5.86
N ALA A 124 -28.48 -0.81 5.64
CA ALA A 124 -29.45 -0.59 6.70
C ALA A 124 -29.81 -1.90 7.40
N GLY A 125 -29.70 -1.91 8.72
CA GLY A 125 -30.02 -3.08 9.54
C GLY A 125 -28.96 -4.18 9.54
N LYS A 126 -27.79 -3.90 9.05
CA LYS A 126 -26.69 -4.87 8.98
C LYS A 126 -25.68 -4.68 10.11
#